data_abd3057c84ffb27d2ff321bd5a4e302e
#
_entry.id   abd3057c84ffb27d2ff321bd5a4e302e
#
_cell.length_a   1.000
_cell.length_b   1.000
_cell.length_c   1.000
_cell.angle_alpha   90.00
_cell.angle_beta   90.00
_cell.angle_gamma   90.00
#
_symmetry.space_group_name_H-M   'P 1'
#
loop_
_entity.id
_entity.type
_entity.pdbx_description
1 polymer ?
#
loop_
_entity_poly.entity_id
_entity_poly.type
_entity_poly.pdbx_seq_one_letter_code
_entity_poly.pdbx_strand_id
1 'polypeptide(L)'
;VESLGMICAEDEIGVGTSHDGIIVLPEDAPVGQPAAEYYHLESDWLIEIDITANRADALGHWGVARDLYAWLKQNGYETSLHRPSCDEFVVDNEDLPIDVEIENTEACKRYACVSITDCEVKESPKWLQDKLNIIGLRPINNIVDITNYIMMAYGQPLHCFDADMVTGHKIVVRTQPEGTKFITLDGEEHTLGEHDLSICNAEEPMCIAGIFGGKGSGTYETTKDVVLESAYFHPTWIRKSARRHGLSTDASYRFERGVDPNGQIYALKQAAILCKQLAGGKISMQIKDVYPEPMQDFPVRLNYEYAHRLIGKEIGAETIKNIATSLEMKIVKEDAEGIDLLVPAYRVDVQRPCDVVEDILRIYGYNNVEIPTQLKSSLTVQGDEDKAYHSQNLVAEQLVGEGFMEILNNSLSKTSYYTDLELNKYPLENVVKVMNPLSADLGVMRQTMLFGGLESVARNINHKSQNLKFFEVGNTYLYNKEKWSEESPIKAYSQEAHMSL
;
A
#
# COMPACT_ATOMS: atom_id res chain seq x y z
N VAL A 1 -15.62 -24.80 39.38
CA VAL A 1 -16.15 -25.93 38.62
C VAL A 1 -15.13 -26.20 37.51
N GLU A 2 -14.61 -27.42 37.50
CA GLU A 2 -13.70 -27.87 36.45
C GLU A 2 -14.54 -28.14 35.19
N SER A 3 -14.22 -27.49 34.10
CA SER A 3 -14.87 -27.69 32.78
C SER A 3 -13.94 -28.50 31.90
N LEU A 4 -14.37 -29.65 31.42
CA LEU A 4 -13.59 -30.56 30.59
C LEU A 4 -13.84 -30.34 29.08
N GLY A 5 -14.74 -29.43 28.72
CA GLY A 5 -15.05 -29.09 27.33
C GLY A 5 -16.28 -28.21 27.20
N MET A 6 -16.52 -27.75 25.97
CA MET A 6 -17.70 -26.98 25.57
C MET A 6 -18.31 -27.64 24.30
N ILE A 7 -19.63 -27.69 24.28
CA ILE A 7 -20.37 -28.12 23.06
C ILE A 7 -20.53 -26.90 22.19
N CYS A 8 -20.13 -27.00 20.92
CA CYS A 8 -19.97 -25.85 20.01
C CYS A 8 -21.04 -25.83 18.93
N ALA A 9 -21.32 -24.63 18.38
CA ALA A 9 -22.00 -24.41 17.11
C ALA A 9 -21.02 -24.58 15.94
N GLU A 10 -21.54 -24.62 14.71
CA GLU A 10 -20.72 -24.81 13.51
C GLU A 10 -19.70 -23.70 13.28
N ASP A 11 -20.11 -22.43 13.49
CA ASP A 11 -19.28 -21.26 13.34
C ASP A 11 -18.18 -21.14 14.40
N GLU A 12 -18.41 -21.67 15.59
CA GLU A 12 -17.43 -21.66 16.69
C GLU A 12 -16.20 -22.55 16.43
N ILE A 13 -16.35 -23.59 15.59
CA ILE A 13 -15.22 -24.45 15.18
C ILE A 13 -14.91 -24.35 13.68
N GLY A 14 -15.54 -23.40 12.98
CA GLY A 14 -15.23 -23.09 11.58
C GLY A 14 -15.65 -24.16 10.57
N VAL A 15 -16.64 -25.01 10.88
CA VAL A 15 -17.14 -26.07 9.99
C VAL A 15 -18.40 -25.66 9.22
N GLY A 16 -19.00 -24.54 9.56
CA GLY A 16 -20.19 -23.97 8.92
C GLY A 16 -20.43 -22.53 9.35
N THR A 17 -21.58 -21.98 9.01
CA THR A 17 -21.96 -20.59 9.30
C THR A 17 -23.11 -20.47 10.28
N SER A 18 -23.69 -21.59 10.70
CA SER A 18 -24.84 -21.61 11.62
C SER A 18 -24.40 -21.42 13.07
N HIS A 19 -25.10 -20.50 13.77
CA HIS A 19 -25.01 -20.29 15.21
C HIS A 19 -26.32 -20.70 15.92
N ASP A 20 -27.20 -21.44 15.25
CA ASP A 20 -28.55 -21.78 15.73
C ASP A 20 -28.58 -22.89 16.79
N GLY A 21 -27.52 -23.01 17.57
CA GLY A 21 -27.38 -23.95 18.65
C GLY A 21 -26.15 -24.84 18.48
N ILE A 22 -26.17 -26.00 19.16
CA ILE A 22 -25.03 -26.94 19.12
C ILE A 22 -25.07 -27.80 17.88
N ILE A 23 -23.91 -28.25 17.42
CA ILE A 23 -23.78 -29.21 16.33
C ILE A 23 -24.39 -30.55 16.76
N VAL A 24 -25.33 -31.04 15.94
CA VAL A 24 -25.89 -32.39 16.08
C VAL A 24 -25.31 -33.25 14.96
N LEU A 25 -24.40 -34.15 15.33
CA LEU A 25 -23.82 -35.09 14.38
C LEU A 25 -24.80 -36.20 13.96
N PRO A 26 -24.67 -36.80 12.77
CA PRO A 26 -25.40 -37.99 12.37
C PRO A 26 -25.18 -39.15 13.34
N GLU A 27 -26.16 -40.07 13.45
CA GLU A 27 -26.11 -41.23 14.38
C GLU A 27 -24.94 -42.20 14.10
N ASP A 28 -24.42 -42.21 12.89
CA ASP A 28 -23.30 -43.02 12.44
C ASP A 28 -21.92 -42.35 12.64
N ALA A 29 -21.88 -41.14 13.18
CA ALA A 29 -20.63 -40.44 13.44
C ALA A 29 -19.76 -41.23 14.45
N PRO A 30 -18.47 -41.50 14.17
CA PRO A 30 -17.59 -42.28 15.04
C PRO A 30 -17.35 -41.58 16.36
N VAL A 31 -17.73 -42.20 17.45
CA VAL A 31 -17.52 -41.65 18.80
C VAL A 31 -16.02 -41.60 19.13
N GLY A 32 -15.54 -40.43 19.53
CA GLY A 32 -14.13 -40.22 19.92
C GLY A 32 -13.20 -39.90 18.76
N GLN A 33 -13.70 -39.79 17.52
CA GLN A 33 -12.92 -39.27 16.41
C GLN A 33 -12.67 -37.76 16.60
N PRO A 34 -11.44 -37.27 16.40
CA PRO A 34 -11.18 -35.83 16.40
C PRO A 34 -12.05 -35.10 15.37
N ALA A 35 -12.64 -33.95 15.73
CA ALA A 35 -13.51 -33.17 14.85
C ALA A 35 -12.78 -32.75 13.56
N ALA A 36 -11.49 -32.40 13.63
CA ALA A 36 -10.69 -32.08 12.46
C ALA A 36 -10.63 -33.23 11.44
N GLU A 37 -10.51 -34.46 11.90
CA GLU A 37 -10.53 -35.65 11.02
C GLU A 37 -11.93 -35.92 10.45
N TYR A 38 -12.95 -35.79 11.31
CA TYR A 38 -14.35 -36.02 10.91
C TYR A 38 -14.80 -35.04 9.81
N TYR A 39 -14.46 -33.76 9.97
CA TYR A 39 -14.79 -32.69 9.01
C TYR A 39 -13.75 -32.51 7.92
N HIS A 40 -12.70 -33.34 7.90
CA HIS A 40 -11.60 -33.24 6.93
C HIS A 40 -10.99 -31.82 6.87
N LEU A 41 -10.78 -31.24 8.06
CA LEU A 41 -10.19 -29.90 8.18
C LEU A 41 -8.68 -29.96 7.94
N GLU A 42 -8.22 -29.19 6.99
CA GLU A 42 -6.80 -28.98 6.76
C GLU A 42 -6.34 -27.77 7.57
N SER A 43 -5.22 -27.91 8.29
CA SER A 43 -4.58 -26.78 8.96
C SER A 43 -3.61 -26.10 7.99
N ASP A 44 -3.60 -24.78 7.99
CA ASP A 44 -2.63 -23.99 7.23
C ASP A 44 -2.04 -22.89 8.14
N TRP A 45 -1.01 -22.20 7.69
CA TRP A 45 -0.36 -21.14 8.44
C TRP A 45 -0.67 -19.80 7.79
N LEU A 46 -1.27 -18.89 8.54
CA LEU A 46 -1.38 -17.48 8.17
C LEU A 46 -0.20 -16.73 8.79
N ILE A 47 0.62 -16.13 7.93
CA ILE A 47 1.72 -15.26 8.34
C ILE A 47 1.36 -13.84 7.95
N GLU A 48 1.09 -13.00 8.93
CA GLU A 48 0.85 -11.59 8.72
C GLU A 48 2.18 -10.86 8.51
N ILE A 49 2.28 -10.13 7.40
CA ILE A 49 3.49 -9.40 7.00
C ILE A 49 3.12 -7.93 6.82
N ASP A 50 3.82 -7.05 7.54
CA ASP A 50 3.71 -5.60 7.31
C ASP A 50 4.60 -5.20 6.14
N ILE A 51 3.95 -4.74 5.07
CA ILE A 51 4.61 -4.32 3.82
C ILE A 51 4.61 -2.78 3.76
N THR A 52 5.79 -2.19 3.78
CA THR A 52 5.94 -0.74 3.59
C THR A 52 5.48 -0.29 2.21
N ALA A 53 4.98 0.95 2.11
CA ALA A 53 4.33 1.45 0.89
C ALA A 53 5.22 1.47 -0.37
N ASN A 54 6.55 1.48 -0.21
CA ASN A 54 7.52 1.42 -1.30
C ASN A 54 7.71 0.00 -1.87
N ARG A 55 7.36 -1.05 -1.11
CA ARG A 55 7.53 -2.44 -1.50
C ARG A 55 6.29 -3.02 -2.19
N ALA A 56 5.79 -2.29 -3.19
CA ALA A 56 4.64 -2.72 -4.00
C ALA A 56 4.84 -4.11 -4.66
N ASP A 57 6.07 -4.47 -4.96
CA ASP A 57 6.47 -5.77 -5.50
C ASP A 57 6.17 -6.94 -4.56
N ALA A 58 6.10 -6.69 -3.25
CA ALA A 58 5.82 -7.70 -2.22
C ALA A 58 4.33 -7.79 -1.81
N LEU A 59 3.41 -7.10 -2.52
CA LEU A 59 1.97 -7.16 -2.27
C LEU A 59 1.28 -8.41 -2.83
N GLY A 60 2.05 -9.48 -3.00
CA GLY A 60 1.60 -10.82 -3.39
C GLY A 60 2.61 -11.87 -2.96
N HIS A 61 2.19 -13.12 -2.87
CA HIS A 61 3.05 -14.24 -2.42
C HIS A 61 4.34 -14.37 -3.24
N TRP A 62 4.27 -14.11 -4.55
CA TRP A 62 5.44 -14.18 -5.42
C TRP A 62 6.54 -13.18 -5.02
N GLY A 63 6.18 -11.94 -4.69
CA GLY A 63 7.14 -10.94 -4.27
C GLY A 63 7.80 -11.27 -2.94
N VAL A 64 7.03 -11.79 -1.97
CA VAL A 64 7.56 -12.29 -0.70
C VAL A 64 8.46 -13.49 -0.92
N ALA A 65 8.09 -14.40 -1.82
CA ALA A 65 8.90 -15.57 -2.16
C ALA A 65 10.25 -15.19 -2.76
N ARG A 66 10.32 -14.11 -3.58
CA ARG A 66 11.61 -13.58 -4.10
C ARG A 66 12.53 -13.11 -2.99
N ASP A 67 12.01 -12.36 -2.04
CA ASP A 67 12.80 -11.89 -0.90
C ASP A 67 13.29 -13.05 -0.04
N LEU A 68 12.40 -13.99 0.27
CA LEU A 68 12.74 -15.17 1.03
C LEU A 68 13.79 -16.03 0.31
N TYR A 69 13.65 -16.23 -1.01
CA TYR A 69 14.63 -16.92 -1.83
C TYR A 69 16.02 -16.27 -1.76
N ALA A 70 16.08 -14.94 -1.93
CA ALA A 70 17.34 -14.20 -1.87
C ALA A 70 18.01 -14.34 -0.49
N TRP A 71 17.23 -14.27 0.58
CA TRP A 71 17.71 -14.43 1.95
C TRP A 71 18.20 -15.87 2.22
N LEU A 72 17.42 -16.88 1.84
CA LEU A 72 17.79 -18.29 2.01
C LEU A 72 19.09 -18.61 1.26
N LYS A 73 19.20 -18.18 0.02
CA LYS A 73 20.40 -18.38 -0.79
C LYS A 73 21.62 -17.70 -0.19
N GLN A 74 21.48 -16.46 0.30
CA GLN A 74 22.56 -15.73 0.97
C GLN A 74 23.05 -16.44 2.24
N ASN A 75 22.13 -17.12 2.96
CA ASN A 75 22.44 -17.86 4.18
C ASN A 75 22.81 -19.33 3.95
N GLY A 76 23.09 -19.74 2.71
CA GLY A 76 23.62 -21.05 2.36
C GLY A 76 22.59 -22.19 2.33
N TYR A 77 21.30 -21.87 2.32
CA TYR A 77 20.25 -22.88 2.14
C TYR A 77 20.15 -23.27 0.66
N GLU A 78 20.03 -24.58 0.41
CA GLU A 78 19.72 -25.08 -0.93
C GLU A 78 18.25 -24.75 -1.23
N THR A 79 18.01 -23.90 -2.23
CA THR A 79 16.67 -23.39 -2.57
C THR A 79 16.57 -23.04 -4.04
N SER A 80 15.35 -23.07 -4.56
CA SER A 80 15.02 -22.66 -5.93
C SER A 80 13.71 -21.87 -5.93
N LEU A 81 13.53 -21.00 -6.91
CA LEU A 81 12.32 -20.20 -7.09
C LEU A 81 11.79 -20.42 -8.51
N HIS A 82 10.58 -20.96 -8.61
CA HIS A 82 9.95 -21.28 -9.89
C HIS A 82 8.53 -20.75 -9.95
N ARG A 83 8.17 -20.11 -11.06
CA ARG A 83 6.79 -19.79 -11.39
C ARG A 83 6.12 -21.00 -12.04
N PRO A 84 4.83 -21.25 -11.79
CA PRO A 84 4.05 -22.20 -12.57
C PRO A 84 4.14 -21.90 -14.07
N SER A 85 4.19 -22.95 -14.90
CA SER A 85 4.24 -22.79 -16.35
C SER A 85 2.93 -22.18 -16.90
N CYS A 86 3.03 -21.48 -18.02
CA CYS A 86 1.91 -21.04 -18.83
C CYS A 86 1.71 -21.90 -20.10
N ASP A 87 2.33 -23.07 -20.21
CA ASP A 87 2.29 -23.91 -21.42
C ASP A 87 0.87 -24.45 -21.72
N GLU A 88 0.01 -24.54 -20.70
CA GLU A 88 -1.39 -24.93 -20.86
C GLU A 88 -2.27 -23.80 -21.44
N PHE A 89 -1.72 -22.60 -21.58
CA PHE A 89 -2.42 -21.52 -22.25
C PHE A 89 -2.41 -21.76 -23.76
N VAL A 90 -3.45 -22.36 -24.25
CA VAL A 90 -3.68 -22.62 -25.68
C VAL A 90 -5.02 -22.05 -26.08
N VAL A 91 -5.03 -21.25 -27.14
CA VAL A 91 -6.27 -20.71 -27.73
C VAL A 91 -7.06 -21.84 -28.38
N ASP A 92 -8.27 -22.05 -27.93
CA ASP A 92 -9.14 -23.15 -28.38
C ASP A 92 -9.92 -22.79 -29.64
N ASN A 93 -10.34 -21.51 -29.79
CA ASN A 93 -11.03 -20.96 -30.94
C ASN A 93 -10.85 -19.44 -31.06
N GLU A 94 -11.47 -18.79 -32.01
CA GLU A 94 -11.45 -17.33 -32.21
C GLU A 94 -12.88 -16.77 -32.30
N ASP A 95 -13.80 -17.30 -31.50
CA ASP A 95 -15.23 -17.02 -31.61
C ASP A 95 -15.64 -15.70 -30.96
N LEU A 96 -14.82 -15.17 -30.02
CA LEU A 96 -15.12 -13.95 -29.27
C LEU A 96 -13.93 -12.96 -29.26
N PRO A 97 -13.59 -12.37 -30.42
CA PRO A 97 -12.53 -11.37 -30.47
C PRO A 97 -12.97 -10.06 -29.80
N ILE A 98 -12.13 -9.52 -28.93
CA ILE A 98 -12.34 -8.22 -28.26
C ILE A 98 -11.24 -7.26 -28.71
N ASP A 99 -11.63 -6.08 -29.18
CA ASP A 99 -10.69 -5.01 -29.47
C ASP A 99 -10.46 -4.10 -28.26
N VAL A 100 -9.29 -3.48 -28.20
CA VAL A 100 -8.89 -2.60 -27.08
C VAL A 100 -8.32 -1.29 -27.62
N GLU A 101 -8.84 -0.20 -27.09
CA GLU A 101 -8.33 1.15 -27.34
C GLU A 101 -8.02 1.86 -26.02
N ILE A 102 -6.83 2.45 -25.92
CA ILE A 102 -6.44 3.30 -24.79
C ILE A 102 -6.42 4.75 -25.28
N GLU A 103 -7.43 5.54 -24.91
CA GLU A 103 -7.49 6.97 -25.25
C GLU A 103 -6.58 7.80 -24.32
N ASN A 104 -6.46 7.41 -23.03
CA ASN A 104 -5.60 8.10 -22.07
C ASN A 104 -4.38 7.24 -21.70
N THR A 105 -3.32 7.37 -22.47
CA THR A 105 -2.07 6.62 -22.29
C THR A 105 -1.21 7.11 -21.11
N GLU A 106 -1.50 8.28 -20.54
CA GLU A 106 -0.88 8.73 -19.30
C GLU A 106 -1.42 7.94 -18.10
N ALA A 107 -2.75 7.79 -18.02
CA ALA A 107 -3.43 7.12 -16.91
C ALA A 107 -3.39 5.59 -17.03
N CYS A 108 -3.46 5.05 -18.25
CA CYS A 108 -3.34 3.62 -18.55
C CYS A 108 -2.14 3.37 -19.45
N LYS A 109 -1.07 2.81 -18.90
CA LYS A 109 0.17 2.52 -19.65
C LYS A 109 0.11 1.20 -20.41
N ARG A 110 -0.68 0.23 -19.92
CA ARG A 110 -0.84 -1.07 -20.54
C ARG A 110 -2.20 -1.65 -20.21
N TYR A 111 -2.82 -2.23 -21.19
CA TYR A 111 -4.08 -2.97 -21.03
C TYR A 111 -4.05 -4.25 -21.85
N ALA A 112 -4.26 -5.36 -21.17
CA ALA A 112 -4.33 -6.66 -21.81
C ALA A 112 -5.65 -7.36 -21.45
N CYS A 113 -6.24 -8.08 -22.40
CA CYS A 113 -7.41 -8.87 -22.16
C CYS A 113 -7.41 -10.19 -22.96
N VAL A 114 -8.23 -11.12 -22.51
CA VAL A 114 -8.53 -12.36 -23.21
C VAL A 114 -9.98 -12.75 -22.96
N SER A 115 -10.67 -13.24 -23.97
CA SER A 115 -12.02 -13.78 -23.84
C SER A 115 -12.00 -15.29 -23.60
N ILE A 116 -12.96 -15.76 -22.83
CA ILE A 116 -13.17 -17.18 -22.54
C ILE A 116 -14.67 -17.46 -22.70
N THR A 117 -15.04 -18.42 -23.54
CA THR A 117 -16.40 -18.80 -23.79
C THR A 117 -16.77 -20.11 -23.10
N ASP A 118 -18.08 -20.41 -23.05
CA ASP A 118 -18.61 -21.63 -22.47
C ASP A 118 -18.25 -21.88 -21.00
N CYS A 119 -18.08 -20.82 -20.23
CA CYS A 119 -17.81 -20.90 -18.78
C CYS A 119 -19.06 -21.32 -18.00
N GLU A 120 -18.91 -22.19 -17.02
CA GLU A 120 -19.90 -22.48 -16.00
C GLU A 120 -19.52 -21.73 -14.70
N VAL A 121 -20.23 -20.63 -14.42
CA VAL A 121 -20.06 -19.91 -13.17
C VAL A 121 -20.75 -20.67 -12.04
N LYS A 122 -19.96 -21.09 -11.06
CA LYS A 122 -20.41 -21.93 -9.93
C LYS A 122 -19.55 -21.69 -8.70
N GLU A 123 -19.88 -22.34 -7.62
CA GLU A 123 -19.06 -22.34 -6.41
C GLU A 123 -17.64 -22.86 -6.69
N SER A 124 -16.66 -22.20 -6.10
CA SER A 124 -15.24 -22.57 -6.22
C SER A 124 -14.95 -23.94 -5.60
N PRO A 125 -13.98 -24.69 -6.12
CA PRO A 125 -13.54 -25.92 -5.46
C PRO A 125 -12.96 -25.61 -4.06
N LYS A 126 -13.11 -26.57 -3.16
CA LYS A 126 -12.74 -26.45 -1.74
C LYS A 126 -11.33 -25.87 -1.53
N TRP A 127 -10.34 -26.35 -2.28
CA TRP A 127 -8.97 -25.87 -2.13
C TRP A 127 -8.82 -24.36 -2.40
N LEU A 128 -9.57 -23.80 -3.36
CA LEU A 128 -9.52 -22.37 -3.69
C LEU A 128 -10.25 -21.54 -2.62
N GLN A 129 -11.41 -22.02 -2.16
CA GLN A 129 -12.12 -21.42 -1.04
C GLN A 129 -11.26 -21.37 0.21
N ASP A 130 -10.59 -22.47 0.58
CA ASP A 130 -9.75 -22.54 1.77
C ASP A 130 -8.57 -21.56 1.70
N LYS A 131 -7.91 -21.45 0.53
CA LYS A 131 -6.82 -20.48 0.32
C LYS A 131 -7.28 -19.03 0.45
N LEU A 132 -8.47 -18.69 -0.03
CA LEU A 132 -9.03 -17.36 0.11
C LEU A 132 -9.52 -17.08 1.53
N ASN A 133 -10.24 -18.01 2.15
CA ASN A 133 -10.75 -17.86 3.50
C ASN A 133 -9.63 -17.63 4.52
N ILE A 134 -8.50 -18.35 4.40
CA ILE A 134 -7.39 -18.23 5.36
C ILE A 134 -6.74 -16.85 5.35
N ILE A 135 -6.77 -16.16 4.21
CA ILE A 135 -6.27 -14.79 4.08
C ILE A 135 -7.37 -13.73 4.29
N GLY A 136 -8.56 -14.14 4.72
CA GLY A 136 -9.68 -13.25 5.04
C GLY A 136 -10.51 -12.79 3.86
N LEU A 137 -10.34 -13.39 2.68
CA LEU A 137 -11.17 -13.15 1.49
C LEU A 137 -12.33 -14.12 1.44
N ARG A 138 -13.55 -13.59 1.37
CA ARG A 138 -14.77 -14.41 1.23
C ARG A 138 -14.91 -14.91 -0.20
N PRO A 139 -14.98 -16.22 -0.44
CA PRO A 139 -15.30 -16.79 -1.76
C PRO A 139 -16.67 -16.33 -2.27
N ILE A 140 -16.76 -16.09 -3.58
CA ILE A 140 -17.97 -15.60 -4.27
C ILE A 140 -18.42 -16.63 -5.33
N ASN A 141 -17.62 -16.83 -6.36
CA ASN A 141 -17.77 -17.84 -7.39
C ASN A 141 -16.40 -18.14 -8.03
N ASN A 142 -16.32 -19.23 -8.78
CA ASN A 142 -15.08 -19.71 -9.36
C ASN A 142 -14.35 -18.67 -10.23
N ILE A 143 -15.02 -17.79 -10.94
CA ILE A 143 -14.40 -16.78 -11.80
C ILE A 143 -13.81 -15.63 -10.96
N VAL A 144 -14.61 -15.05 -10.06
CA VAL A 144 -14.15 -13.96 -9.16
C VAL A 144 -13.05 -14.45 -8.24
N ASP A 145 -13.16 -15.65 -7.72
CA ASP A 145 -12.20 -16.24 -6.81
C ASP A 145 -10.86 -16.52 -7.50
N ILE A 146 -10.86 -16.90 -8.79
CA ILE A 146 -9.67 -17.01 -9.61
C ILE A 146 -8.96 -15.64 -9.70
N THR A 147 -9.69 -14.55 -9.99
CA THR A 147 -9.10 -13.22 -10.09
C THR A 147 -8.48 -12.78 -8.76
N ASN A 148 -9.16 -13.02 -7.64
CA ASN A 148 -8.65 -12.76 -6.30
C ASN A 148 -7.42 -13.62 -5.97
N TYR A 149 -7.45 -14.91 -6.29
CA TYR A 149 -6.32 -15.80 -6.09
C TYR A 149 -5.08 -15.33 -6.85
N ILE A 150 -5.22 -14.98 -8.13
CA ILE A 150 -4.11 -14.47 -8.95
C ILE A 150 -3.57 -13.13 -8.40
N MET A 151 -4.45 -12.23 -7.99
CA MET A 151 -4.05 -10.97 -7.36
C MET A 151 -3.21 -11.22 -6.09
N MET A 152 -3.64 -12.12 -5.22
CA MET A 152 -2.91 -12.46 -3.99
C MET A 152 -1.64 -13.26 -4.25
N ALA A 153 -1.64 -14.11 -5.28
CA ALA A 153 -0.46 -14.90 -5.65
C ALA A 153 0.64 -14.03 -6.26
N TYR A 154 0.31 -13.12 -7.18
CA TYR A 154 1.29 -12.42 -8.02
C TYR A 154 1.31 -10.90 -7.84
N GLY A 155 0.42 -10.34 -7.03
CA GLY A 155 0.33 -8.88 -6.82
C GLY A 155 -0.29 -8.13 -7.99
N GLN A 156 -0.85 -8.83 -8.99
CA GLN A 156 -1.49 -8.25 -10.16
C GLN A 156 -3.01 -8.35 -10.04
N PRO A 157 -3.73 -7.22 -9.80
CA PRO A 157 -5.18 -7.24 -9.83
C PRO A 157 -5.70 -7.57 -11.24
N LEU A 158 -6.72 -8.40 -11.28
CA LEU A 158 -7.45 -8.75 -12.48
C LEU A 158 -8.92 -8.35 -12.30
N HIS A 159 -9.58 -8.07 -13.43
CA HIS A 159 -11.04 -7.93 -13.46
C HIS A 159 -11.65 -8.88 -14.49
N CYS A 160 -12.89 -9.23 -14.27
CA CYS A 160 -13.64 -10.09 -15.18
C CYS A 160 -14.98 -9.44 -15.52
N PHE A 161 -15.21 -9.21 -16.80
CA PHE A 161 -16.47 -8.70 -17.33
C PHE A 161 -17.30 -9.85 -17.89
N ASP A 162 -18.63 -9.76 -17.73
CA ASP A 162 -19.56 -10.52 -18.56
C ASP A 162 -19.40 -10.04 -20.01
N ALA A 163 -19.12 -10.95 -20.93
CA ALA A 163 -18.85 -10.60 -22.32
C ALA A 163 -20.07 -10.00 -23.05
N ASP A 164 -21.28 -10.39 -22.65
CA ASP A 164 -22.53 -9.83 -23.20
C ASP A 164 -22.65 -8.32 -22.89
N MET A 165 -21.99 -7.84 -21.82
CA MET A 165 -21.97 -6.43 -21.43
C MET A 165 -20.87 -5.63 -22.16
N VAL A 166 -19.95 -6.30 -22.85
CA VAL A 166 -18.92 -5.65 -23.68
C VAL A 166 -19.50 -5.30 -25.04
N THR A 167 -20.43 -4.33 -25.05
CA THR A 167 -21.12 -3.87 -26.27
C THR A 167 -20.13 -3.49 -27.35
N GLY A 168 -20.35 -3.98 -28.58
CA GLY A 168 -19.50 -3.74 -29.73
C GLY A 168 -18.22 -4.57 -29.75
N HIS A 169 -18.04 -5.54 -28.83
CA HIS A 169 -16.82 -6.34 -28.67
C HIS A 169 -15.57 -5.46 -28.58
N LYS A 170 -15.70 -4.33 -27.88
CA LYS A 170 -14.65 -3.33 -27.76
C LYS A 170 -14.55 -2.79 -26.34
N ILE A 171 -13.33 -2.71 -25.85
CA ILE A 171 -12.99 -2.03 -24.59
C ILE A 171 -12.27 -0.73 -24.91
N VAL A 172 -12.74 0.37 -24.30
CA VAL A 172 -12.16 1.69 -24.41
C VAL A 172 -11.77 2.19 -23.02
N VAL A 173 -10.47 2.45 -22.83
CA VAL A 173 -9.95 2.97 -21.55
C VAL A 173 -9.78 4.49 -21.68
N ARG A 174 -10.68 5.24 -21.02
CA ARG A 174 -10.75 6.70 -21.12
C ARG A 174 -11.23 7.37 -19.82
N THR A 175 -11.05 8.68 -19.73
CA THR A 175 -11.68 9.48 -18.68
C THR A 175 -13.13 9.83 -19.06
N GLN A 176 -13.91 10.27 -18.06
CA GLN A 176 -15.33 10.60 -18.27
C GLN A 176 -15.55 12.12 -18.27
N PRO A 177 -16.58 12.60 -18.97
CA PRO A 177 -17.04 13.98 -18.80
C PRO A 177 -17.44 14.25 -17.34
N GLU A 178 -17.21 15.50 -16.89
CA GLU A 178 -17.59 15.91 -15.53
C GLU A 178 -19.11 15.76 -15.32
N GLY A 179 -19.48 15.11 -14.21
CA GLY A 179 -20.88 14.86 -13.89
C GLY A 179 -21.44 13.53 -14.36
N THR A 180 -20.65 12.67 -14.99
CA THR A 180 -21.08 11.32 -15.43
C THR A 180 -21.49 10.47 -14.24
N LYS A 181 -22.74 9.96 -14.24
CA LYS A 181 -23.26 9.08 -13.20
C LYS A 181 -22.80 7.65 -13.41
N PHE A 182 -22.39 6.99 -12.33
CA PHE A 182 -21.91 5.64 -12.32
C PHE A 182 -22.37 4.91 -11.06
N ILE A 183 -22.90 3.70 -11.21
CA ILE A 183 -23.35 2.86 -10.09
C ILE A 183 -22.35 1.71 -9.94
N THR A 184 -21.76 1.60 -8.77
CA THR A 184 -20.81 0.56 -8.41
C THR A 184 -21.49 -0.76 -8.04
N LEU A 185 -20.73 -1.86 -7.97
CA LEU A 185 -21.24 -3.21 -7.66
C LEU A 185 -22.00 -3.30 -6.32
N ASP A 186 -21.67 -2.47 -5.35
CA ASP A 186 -22.36 -2.33 -4.06
C ASP A 186 -23.66 -1.54 -4.14
N GLY A 187 -23.96 -0.94 -5.31
CA GLY A 187 -25.18 -0.19 -5.58
C GLY A 187 -25.09 1.30 -5.24
N GLU A 188 -23.93 1.81 -4.83
CA GLU A 188 -23.74 3.22 -4.55
C GLU A 188 -23.55 4.04 -5.83
N GLU A 189 -24.12 5.25 -5.86
CA GLU A 189 -23.99 6.18 -6.99
C GLU A 189 -22.79 7.11 -6.80
N HIS A 190 -21.87 7.10 -7.77
CA HIS A 190 -20.74 8.02 -7.84
C HIS A 190 -20.90 8.99 -9.01
N THR A 191 -20.27 10.16 -8.88
CA THR A 191 -20.18 11.15 -9.96
C THR A 191 -18.75 11.22 -10.46
N LEU A 192 -18.52 10.72 -11.67
CA LEU A 192 -17.23 10.70 -12.33
C LEU A 192 -16.91 12.02 -13.02
N GLY A 193 -15.63 12.26 -13.31
CA GLY A 193 -15.14 13.45 -13.97
C GLY A 193 -13.87 13.22 -14.78
N GLU A 194 -13.29 14.30 -15.27
CA GLU A 194 -12.13 14.32 -16.17
C GLU A 194 -10.87 13.65 -15.61
N HIS A 195 -10.83 13.43 -14.28
CA HIS A 195 -9.71 12.77 -13.62
C HIS A 195 -10.03 11.34 -13.18
N ASP A 196 -11.18 10.80 -13.55
CA ASP A 196 -11.57 9.44 -13.25
C ASP A 196 -11.41 8.58 -14.50
N LEU A 197 -10.44 7.68 -14.46
CA LEU A 197 -10.22 6.72 -15.53
C LEU A 197 -11.29 5.65 -15.44
N SER A 198 -11.92 5.34 -16.56
CA SER A 198 -12.93 4.29 -16.67
C SER A 198 -12.58 3.30 -17.75
N ILE A 199 -12.96 2.05 -17.52
CA ILE A 199 -13.00 1.02 -18.55
C ILE A 199 -14.41 1.01 -19.08
N CYS A 200 -14.55 1.27 -20.38
CA CYS A 200 -15.83 1.39 -21.07
C CYS A 200 -15.99 0.27 -22.12
N ASN A 201 -17.23 -0.07 -22.43
CA ASN A 201 -17.54 -0.69 -23.69
C ASN A 201 -17.65 0.38 -24.80
N ALA A 202 -18.23 0.08 -25.95
CA ALA A 202 -18.37 1.06 -27.04
C ALA A 202 -19.30 2.25 -26.66
N GLU A 203 -20.15 2.13 -25.66
CA GLU A 203 -21.23 3.06 -25.35
C GLU A 203 -21.04 3.73 -23.97
N GLU A 204 -20.75 2.96 -22.92
CA GLU A 204 -20.82 3.41 -21.53
C GLU A 204 -19.68 2.88 -20.64
N PRO A 205 -19.42 3.52 -19.47
CA PRO A 205 -18.43 3.04 -18.52
C PRO A 205 -18.93 1.76 -17.81
N MET A 206 -18.06 0.76 -17.72
CA MET A 206 -18.30 -0.52 -17.04
C MET A 206 -17.58 -0.62 -15.69
N CYS A 207 -16.48 0.12 -15.49
CA CYS A 207 -15.67 0.02 -14.31
C CYS A 207 -14.93 1.34 -14.05
N ILE A 208 -14.78 1.74 -12.79
CA ILE A 208 -13.79 2.74 -12.40
C ILE A 208 -12.44 2.03 -12.38
N ALA A 209 -11.59 2.32 -13.36
CA ALA A 209 -10.38 1.57 -13.66
C ALA A 209 -9.48 1.34 -12.44
N GLY A 210 -9.21 0.08 -12.11
CA GLY A 210 -8.37 -0.33 -11.01
C GLY A 210 -8.91 -0.02 -9.60
N ILE A 211 -10.18 0.42 -9.47
CA ILE A 211 -10.79 0.80 -8.20
C ILE A 211 -12.01 -0.04 -7.91
N PHE A 212 -13.08 0.05 -8.75
CA PHE A 212 -14.32 -0.63 -8.45
C PHE A 212 -15.13 -0.96 -9.72
N GLY A 213 -15.66 -2.17 -9.79
CA GLY A 213 -16.52 -2.60 -10.89
C GLY A 213 -17.91 -1.95 -10.89
N GLY A 214 -18.54 -1.87 -12.05
CA GLY A 214 -19.90 -1.37 -12.20
C GLY A 214 -20.95 -2.47 -12.02
N LYS A 215 -22.14 -2.08 -11.55
CA LYS A 215 -23.24 -3.00 -11.22
C LYS A 215 -23.71 -3.86 -12.40
N GLY A 216 -23.58 -3.39 -13.63
CA GLY A 216 -24.10 -4.08 -14.80
C GLY A 216 -23.11 -5.00 -15.51
N SER A 217 -21.80 -4.93 -15.19
CA SER A 217 -20.73 -5.58 -15.96
C SER A 217 -20.05 -6.74 -15.26
N GLY A 218 -20.46 -7.06 -14.04
CA GLY A 218 -19.90 -8.17 -13.26
C GLY A 218 -20.35 -9.54 -13.75
N THR A 219 -19.70 -10.59 -13.23
CA THR A 219 -20.04 -11.99 -13.53
C THR A 219 -21.08 -12.53 -12.56
N TYR A 220 -22.12 -13.17 -13.10
CA TYR A 220 -23.24 -13.77 -12.38
C TYR A 220 -23.36 -15.26 -12.74
N GLU A 221 -24.20 -16.00 -12.03
CA GLU A 221 -24.45 -17.43 -12.30
C GLU A 221 -24.93 -17.71 -13.73
N THR A 222 -25.54 -16.71 -14.38
CA THR A 222 -26.04 -16.81 -15.77
C THR A 222 -24.97 -16.50 -16.81
N THR A 223 -23.83 -15.93 -16.41
CA THR A 223 -22.74 -15.58 -17.33
C THR A 223 -22.10 -16.84 -17.90
N LYS A 224 -21.90 -16.86 -19.20
CA LYS A 224 -21.27 -17.97 -19.94
C LYS A 224 -19.95 -17.59 -20.57
N ASP A 225 -19.90 -16.37 -21.09
CA ASP A 225 -18.72 -15.85 -21.76
C ASP A 225 -18.16 -14.68 -20.98
N VAL A 226 -16.86 -14.67 -20.79
CA VAL A 226 -16.18 -13.68 -19.94
C VAL A 226 -14.99 -13.04 -20.65
N VAL A 227 -14.71 -11.80 -20.28
CA VAL A 227 -13.50 -11.10 -20.69
C VAL A 227 -12.66 -10.83 -19.46
N LEU A 228 -11.50 -11.48 -19.37
CA LEU A 228 -10.51 -11.22 -18.33
C LEU A 228 -9.63 -10.02 -18.71
N GLU A 229 -9.43 -9.14 -17.75
CA GLU A 229 -8.57 -7.94 -17.83
C GLU A 229 -7.34 -8.11 -16.97
N SER A 230 -6.19 -7.62 -17.49
CA SER A 230 -4.97 -7.38 -16.72
C SER A 230 -4.30 -6.10 -17.21
N ALA A 231 -4.24 -5.09 -16.38
CA ALA A 231 -3.78 -3.76 -16.78
C ALA A 231 -2.68 -3.20 -15.89
N TYR A 232 -2.02 -2.14 -16.39
CA TYR A 232 -1.16 -1.26 -15.60
C TYR A 232 -1.71 0.16 -15.64
N PHE A 233 -2.25 0.62 -14.51
CA PHE A 233 -2.73 1.98 -14.34
C PHE A 233 -1.70 2.83 -13.59
N HIS A 234 -1.61 4.11 -13.93
CA HIS A 234 -0.67 5.03 -13.29
C HIS A 234 -1.05 5.25 -11.81
N PRO A 235 -0.14 4.98 -10.84
CA PRO A 235 -0.44 4.97 -9.42
C PRO A 235 -1.10 6.26 -8.89
N THR A 236 -0.64 7.42 -9.36
CA THR A 236 -1.17 8.72 -8.91
C THR A 236 -2.63 8.93 -9.36
N TRP A 237 -3.00 8.47 -10.57
CA TRP A 237 -4.37 8.54 -11.06
C TRP A 237 -5.30 7.71 -10.18
N ILE A 238 -4.95 6.46 -9.94
CA ILE A 238 -5.75 5.56 -9.08
C ILE A 238 -5.89 6.13 -7.68
N ARG A 239 -4.79 6.58 -7.06
CA ARG A 239 -4.83 7.13 -5.70
C ARG A 239 -5.71 8.37 -5.59
N LYS A 240 -5.66 9.28 -6.57
CA LYS A 240 -6.48 10.50 -6.56
C LYS A 240 -7.96 10.16 -6.72
N SER A 241 -8.29 9.27 -7.66
CA SER A 241 -9.66 8.85 -7.92
C SER A 241 -10.25 8.06 -6.74
N ALA A 242 -9.53 7.08 -6.21
CA ALA A 242 -9.94 6.31 -5.03
C ALA A 242 -10.25 7.21 -3.83
N ARG A 243 -9.38 8.20 -3.55
CA ARG A 243 -9.62 9.17 -2.47
C ARG A 243 -10.82 10.08 -2.73
N ARG A 244 -11.03 10.51 -3.97
CA ARG A 244 -12.17 11.37 -4.35
C ARG A 244 -13.49 10.67 -4.07
N HIS A 245 -13.57 9.39 -4.41
CA HIS A 245 -14.77 8.59 -4.24
C HIS A 245 -14.88 7.91 -2.87
N GLY A 246 -13.84 8.00 -2.01
CA GLY A 246 -13.81 7.32 -0.71
C GLY A 246 -13.75 5.80 -0.83
N LEU A 247 -13.30 5.27 -1.98
CA LEU A 247 -13.20 3.84 -2.27
C LEU A 247 -11.81 3.31 -1.95
N SER A 248 -11.74 2.18 -1.25
CA SER A 248 -10.51 1.46 -0.96
C SER A 248 -10.74 -0.03 -1.14
N THR A 249 -10.03 -0.63 -2.10
CA THR A 249 -10.12 -2.06 -2.42
C THR A 249 -8.72 -2.66 -2.49
N ASP A 250 -8.63 -3.99 -2.41
CA ASP A 250 -7.37 -4.71 -2.60
C ASP A 250 -6.70 -4.40 -3.95
N ALA A 251 -7.49 -4.18 -4.99
CA ALA A 251 -7.00 -3.77 -6.31
C ALA A 251 -6.45 -2.34 -6.28
N SER A 252 -7.22 -1.37 -5.78
CA SER A 252 -6.78 0.04 -5.71
C SER A 252 -5.55 0.21 -4.82
N TYR A 253 -5.46 -0.55 -3.72
CA TYR A 253 -4.31 -0.57 -2.84
C TYR A 253 -3.01 -0.98 -3.54
N ARG A 254 -3.09 -1.94 -4.48
CA ARG A 254 -1.95 -2.38 -5.29
C ARG A 254 -1.63 -1.41 -6.40
N PHE A 255 -2.62 -0.99 -7.18
CA PHE A 255 -2.42 -0.05 -8.28
C PHE A 255 -1.88 1.30 -7.83
N GLU A 256 -2.37 1.86 -6.70
CA GLU A 256 -1.90 3.15 -6.19
C GLU A 256 -0.44 3.14 -5.69
N ARG A 257 0.14 1.96 -5.46
CA ARG A 257 1.54 1.76 -5.10
C ARG A 257 2.41 1.36 -6.27
N GLY A 258 1.81 0.90 -7.36
CA GLY A 258 2.46 0.40 -8.56
C GLY A 258 2.51 -1.13 -8.59
N VAL A 259 2.00 -1.71 -9.66
CA VAL A 259 2.11 -3.14 -9.95
C VAL A 259 3.29 -3.39 -10.89
N ASP A 260 3.67 -4.64 -11.11
CA ASP A 260 4.70 -5.00 -12.11
C ASP A 260 4.19 -4.63 -13.53
N PRO A 261 4.81 -3.68 -14.25
CA PRO A 261 4.37 -3.29 -15.59
C PRO A 261 4.55 -4.40 -16.65
N ASN A 262 5.29 -5.44 -16.32
CA ASN A 262 5.59 -6.56 -17.22
C ASN A 262 4.92 -7.87 -16.79
N GLY A 263 4.19 -7.87 -15.65
CA GLY A 263 3.52 -9.04 -15.08
C GLY A 263 2.16 -9.39 -15.67
N GLN A 264 1.52 -8.46 -16.41
CA GLN A 264 0.12 -8.59 -16.85
C GLN A 264 -0.16 -9.85 -17.65
N ILE A 265 0.69 -10.15 -18.63
CA ILE A 265 0.48 -11.30 -19.54
C ILE A 265 0.62 -12.62 -18.79
N TYR A 266 1.56 -12.71 -17.84
CA TYR A 266 1.72 -13.90 -17.04
C TYR A 266 0.48 -14.14 -16.15
N ALA A 267 0.04 -13.12 -15.42
CA ALA A 267 -1.14 -13.18 -14.57
C ALA A 267 -2.41 -13.54 -15.36
N LEU A 268 -2.58 -12.90 -16.53
CA LEU A 268 -3.72 -13.17 -17.42
C LEU A 268 -3.73 -14.61 -17.92
N LYS A 269 -2.57 -15.16 -18.33
CA LYS A 269 -2.47 -16.56 -18.76
C LYS A 269 -2.79 -17.53 -17.63
N GLN A 270 -2.27 -17.29 -16.42
CA GLN A 270 -2.57 -18.14 -15.27
C GLN A 270 -4.07 -18.12 -14.92
N ALA A 271 -4.71 -16.93 -14.94
CA ALA A 271 -6.14 -16.82 -14.74
C ALA A 271 -6.95 -17.56 -15.80
N ALA A 272 -6.58 -17.40 -17.08
CA ALA A 272 -7.27 -18.10 -18.19
C ALA A 272 -7.13 -19.63 -18.10
N ILE A 273 -5.95 -20.14 -17.72
CA ILE A 273 -5.75 -21.58 -17.47
C ILE A 273 -6.67 -22.06 -16.34
N LEU A 274 -6.74 -21.32 -15.24
CA LEU A 274 -7.62 -21.67 -14.11
C LEU A 274 -9.10 -21.60 -14.51
N CYS A 275 -9.52 -20.61 -15.29
CA CYS A 275 -10.91 -20.56 -15.82
C CYS A 275 -11.22 -21.78 -16.69
N LYS A 276 -10.29 -22.21 -17.55
CA LYS A 276 -10.44 -23.43 -18.35
C LYS A 276 -10.57 -24.67 -17.46
N GLN A 277 -9.74 -24.78 -16.41
CA GLN A 277 -9.74 -25.94 -15.51
C GLN A 277 -10.95 -25.98 -14.57
N LEU A 278 -11.36 -24.83 -14.01
CA LEU A 278 -12.37 -24.77 -12.95
C LEU A 278 -13.76 -24.39 -13.42
N ALA A 279 -13.87 -23.66 -14.54
CA ALA A 279 -15.15 -23.27 -15.13
C ALA A 279 -15.47 -24.00 -16.46
N GLY A 280 -14.58 -24.84 -16.95
CA GLY A 280 -14.75 -25.56 -18.21
C GLY A 280 -14.69 -24.69 -19.46
N GLY A 281 -14.26 -23.43 -19.32
CA GLY A 281 -14.23 -22.45 -20.40
C GLY A 281 -13.22 -22.77 -21.51
N LYS A 282 -13.43 -22.15 -22.67
CA LYS A 282 -12.55 -22.22 -23.84
C LYS A 282 -11.91 -20.85 -24.09
N ILE A 283 -10.59 -20.80 -24.22
CA ILE A 283 -9.88 -19.56 -24.55
C ILE A 283 -10.22 -19.19 -26.01
N SER A 284 -10.89 -18.05 -26.21
CA SER A 284 -11.61 -17.74 -27.47
C SER A 284 -11.04 -16.56 -28.22
N MET A 285 -9.82 -16.15 -27.91
CA MET A 285 -9.02 -15.21 -28.70
C MET A 285 -7.54 -15.27 -28.28
N GLN A 286 -6.67 -14.79 -29.16
CA GLN A 286 -5.30 -14.43 -28.76
C GLN A 286 -5.33 -13.29 -27.76
N ILE A 287 -4.38 -13.25 -26.81
CA ILE A 287 -4.29 -12.12 -25.88
C ILE A 287 -4.13 -10.84 -26.68
N LYS A 288 -5.07 -9.90 -26.47
CA LYS A 288 -4.93 -8.52 -26.95
C LYS A 288 -4.14 -7.75 -25.90
N ASP A 289 -2.96 -7.30 -26.25
CA ASP A 289 -2.04 -6.53 -25.37
C ASP A 289 -1.72 -5.19 -26.04
N VAL A 290 -2.17 -4.11 -25.43
CA VAL A 290 -1.91 -2.74 -25.87
C VAL A 290 -0.94 -2.11 -24.90
N TYR A 291 0.32 -1.98 -25.31
CA TYR A 291 1.42 -1.43 -24.53
C TYR A 291 2.22 -0.42 -25.37
N PRO A 292 1.73 0.83 -25.51
CA PRO A 292 2.31 1.80 -26.42
C PRO A 292 3.76 2.16 -26.11
N GLU A 293 4.09 2.29 -24.82
CA GLU A 293 5.41 2.67 -24.34
C GLU A 293 5.90 1.66 -23.27
N PRO A 294 6.59 0.58 -23.69
CA PRO A 294 7.07 -0.44 -22.75
C PRO A 294 8.04 0.13 -21.70
N MET A 295 7.71 -0.05 -20.44
CA MET A 295 8.53 0.38 -19.31
C MET A 295 9.79 -0.48 -19.23
N GLN A 296 10.93 0.18 -19.18
CA GLN A 296 12.25 -0.46 -19.13
C GLN A 296 12.73 -0.61 -17.70
N ASP A 297 13.61 -1.58 -17.48
CA ASP A 297 14.34 -1.73 -16.22
C ASP A 297 15.20 -0.49 -15.94
N PHE A 298 15.40 -0.18 -14.66
CA PHE A 298 16.13 1.03 -14.25
C PHE A 298 17.65 0.78 -14.26
N PRO A 299 18.42 1.59 -15.04
CA PRO A 299 19.87 1.48 -15.03
C PRO A 299 20.45 2.13 -13.77
N VAL A 300 21.21 1.35 -12.98
CA VAL A 300 21.88 1.84 -11.77
C VAL A 300 23.33 1.40 -11.77
N ARG A 301 24.26 2.35 -11.61
CA ARG A 301 25.67 2.08 -11.35
C ARG A 301 25.91 1.98 -9.85
N LEU A 302 26.37 0.82 -9.36
CA LEU A 302 26.81 0.62 -7.98
C LEU A 302 28.34 0.56 -7.91
N ASN A 303 28.95 1.53 -7.23
CA ASN A 303 30.37 1.52 -6.91
C ASN A 303 30.59 0.79 -5.59
N TYR A 304 31.59 -0.12 -5.53
CA TYR A 304 31.86 -0.93 -4.35
C TYR A 304 32.33 -0.11 -3.16
N GLU A 305 33.21 0.88 -3.36
CA GLU A 305 33.67 1.76 -2.29
C GLU A 305 32.53 2.56 -1.69
N TYR A 306 31.64 3.06 -2.56
CA TYR A 306 30.42 3.77 -2.09
C TYR A 306 29.54 2.85 -1.24
N ALA A 307 29.31 1.61 -1.67
CA ALA A 307 28.52 0.64 -0.93
C ALA A 307 29.15 0.34 0.43
N HIS A 308 30.46 0.04 0.47
CA HIS A 308 31.19 -0.24 1.71
C HIS A 308 31.14 0.93 2.69
N ARG A 309 31.30 2.15 2.18
CA ARG A 309 31.24 3.37 3.00
C ARG A 309 29.84 3.59 3.59
N LEU A 310 28.79 3.35 2.80
CA LEU A 310 27.40 3.55 3.24
C LEU A 310 26.99 2.47 4.26
N ILE A 311 27.40 1.23 4.04
CA ILE A 311 27.13 0.10 4.94
C ILE A 311 27.94 0.22 6.23
N GLY A 312 29.16 0.78 6.16
CA GLY A 312 30.09 0.84 7.27
C GLY A 312 30.90 -0.45 7.46
N LYS A 313 30.78 -1.39 6.52
CA LYS A 313 31.50 -2.66 6.48
C LYS A 313 31.86 -3.02 5.04
N GLU A 314 33.03 -3.62 4.86
CA GLU A 314 33.42 -4.17 3.57
C GLU A 314 32.72 -5.52 3.34
N ILE A 315 31.88 -5.58 2.31
CA ILE A 315 31.20 -6.78 1.83
C ILE A 315 31.84 -7.16 0.50
N GLY A 316 32.28 -8.41 0.36
CA GLY A 316 32.96 -8.88 -0.86
C GLY A 316 32.09 -8.68 -2.12
N ALA A 317 32.73 -8.31 -3.23
CA ALA A 317 32.05 -8.04 -4.50
C ALA A 317 31.16 -9.21 -4.97
N GLU A 318 31.61 -10.47 -4.76
CA GLU A 318 30.82 -11.65 -5.07
C GLU A 318 29.52 -11.74 -4.26
N THR A 319 29.56 -11.39 -2.98
CA THR A 319 28.35 -11.34 -2.13
C THR A 319 27.38 -10.31 -2.64
N ILE A 320 27.86 -9.10 -2.99
CA ILE A 320 27.05 -8.03 -3.57
C ILE A 320 26.38 -8.51 -4.87
N LYS A 321 27.13 -9.13 -5.77
CA LYS A 321 26.61 -9.65 -7.05
C LYS A 321 25.60 -10.77 -6.85
N ASN A 322 25.88 -11.71 -5.94
CA ASN A 322 24.98 -12.82 -5.64
C ASN A 322 23.65 -12.34 -5.05
N ILE A 323 23.69 -11.35 -4.17
CA ILE A 323 22.46 -10.76 -3.61
C ILE A 323 21.68 -10.03 -4.71
N ALA A 324 22.34 -9.15 -5.48
CA ALA A 324 21.70 -8.40 -6.55
C ALA A 324 21.01 -9.33 -7.57
N THR A 325 21.71 -10.38 -8.02
CA THR A 325 21.14 -11.35 -8.97
C THR A 325 20.03 -12.21 -8.36
N SER A 326 20.09 -12.50 -7.05
CA SER A 326 19.01 -13.22 -6.36
C SER A 326 17.74 -12.39 -6.23
N LEU A 327 17.86 -11.06 -6.26
CA LEU A 327 16.76 -10.10 -6.33
C LEU A 327 16.36 -9.75 -7.78
N GLU A 328 16.74 -10.58 -8.73
CA GLU A 328 16.46 -10.43 -10.18
C GLU A 328 17.07 -9.18 -10.83
N MET A 329 18.01 -8.47 -10.16
CA MET A 329 18.77 -7.40 -10.79
C MET A 329 19.77 -7.99 -11.79
N LYS A 330 19.79 -7.49 -13.02
CA LYS A 330 20.65 -7.98 -14.09
C LYS A 330 21.95 -7.19 -14.14
N ILE A 331 23.09 -7.87 -13.99
CA ILE A 331 24.41 -7.26 -14.18
C ILE A 331 24.68 -7.16 -15.70
N VAL A 332 24.84 -5.94 -16.20
CA VAL A 332 25.13 -5.66 -17.63
C VAL A 332 26.59 -5.39 -17.88
N LYS A 333 27.32 -4.88 -16.88
CA LYS A 333 28.75 -4.62 -16.94
C LYS A 333 29.35 -4.72 -15.54
N GLU A 334 30.60 -5.18 -15.49
CA GLU A 334 31.40 -5.24 -14.27
C GLU A 334 32.81 -4.72 -14.57
N ASP A 335 33.39 -4.01 -13.62
CA ASP A 335 34.78 -3.60 -13.61
C ASP A 335 35.34 -3.60 -12.18
N ALA A 336 36.61 -3.20 -12.01
CA ALA A 336 37.26 -3.22 -10.70
C ALA A 336 36.61 -2.28 -9.66
N GLU A 337 35.85 -1.28 -10.10
CA GLU A 337 35.27 -0.27 -9.21
C GLU A 337 33.80 -0.57 -8.85
N GLY A 338 33.10 -1.42 -9.63
CA GLY A 338 31.71 -1.71 -9.39
C GLY A 338 30.98 -2.40 -10.52
N ILE A 339 29.65 -2.35 -10.45
CA ILE A 339 28.72 -3.03 -11.39
C ILE A 339 27.67 -2.07 -11.93
N ASP A 340 27.34 -2.23 -13.22
CA ASP A 340 26.17 -1.62 -13.84
C ASP A 340 25.01 -2.63 -13.80
N LEU A 341 23.92 -2.21 -13.19
CA LEU A 341 22.73 -3.03 -12.98
C LEU A 341 21.57 -2.52 -13.84
N LEU A 342 20.72 -3.44 -14.28
CA LEU A 342 19.33 -3.17 -14.65
C LEU A 342 18.44 -3.71 -13.53
N VAL A 343 17.80 -2.81 -12.82
CA VAL A 343 16.85 -3.11 -11.74
C VAL A 343 15.48 -3.31 -12.36
N PRO A 344 14.78 -4.42 -12.05
CA PRO A 344 13.49 -4.71 -12.65
C PRO A 344 12.47 -3.58 -12.45
N ALA A 345 11.69 -3.28 -13.48
CA ALA A 345 10.73 -2.17 -13.49
C ALA A 345 9.65 -2.27 -12.38
N TYR A 346 9.39 -3.45 -11.82
CA TYR A 346 8.49 -3.62 -10.68
C TYR A 346 9.07 -3.09 -9.35
N ARG A 347 10.39 -2.84 -9.27
CA ARG A 347 11.07 -2.21 -8.13
C ARG A 347 11.05 -0.69 -8.31
N VAL A 348 9.87 -0.11 -8.19
CA VAL A 348 9.64 1.34 -8.38
C VAL A 348 10.42 2.22 -7.39
N ASP A 349 10.86 1.63 -6.29
CA ASP A 349 11.61 2.26 -5.19
C ASP A 349 13.14 2.22 -5.37
N VAL A 350 13.66 1.35 -6.26
CA VAL A 350 15.11 1.11 -6.40
C VAL A 350 15.64 1.72 -7.69
N GLN A 351 15.94 3.02 -7.67
CA GLN A 351 16.40 3.78 -8.83
C GLN A 351 17.76 4.45 -8.62
N ARG A 352 18.30 4.42 -7.40
CA ARG A 352 19.56 5.06 -7.03
C ARG A 352 20.52 4.04 -6.42
N PRO A 353 21.84 4.32 -6.41
CA PRO A 353 22.82 3.43 -5.77
C PRO A 353 22.54 3.12 -4.30
N CYS A 354 22.03 4.11 -3.54
CA CYS A 354 21.69 3.91 -2.13
C CYS A 354 20.52 2.93 -1.93
N ASP A 355 19.58 2.91 -2.85
CA ASP A 355 18.42 2.01 -2.79
C ASP A 355 18.89 0.54 -3.04
N VAL A 356 19.84 0.36 -3.96
CA VAL A 356 20.47 -0.94 -4.18
C VAL A 356 21.28 -1.40 -2.96
N VAL A 357 21.97 -0.46 -2.30
CA VAL A 357 22.72 -0.77 -1.06
C VAL A 357 21.76 -1.18 0.06
N GLU A 358 20.61 -0.54 0.17
CA GLU A 358 19.57 -0.91 1.14
C GLU A 358 19.11 -2.36 0.92
N ASP A 359 18.80 -2.75 -0.32
CA ASP A 359 18.41 -4.11 -0.66
C ASP A 359 19.52 -5.13 -0.36
N ILE A 360 20.76 -4.80 -0.71
CA ILE A 360 21.91 -5.66 -0.41
C ILE A 360 22.02 -5.86 1.11
N LEU A 361 21.92 -4.77 1.89
CA LEU A 361 22.07 -4.84 3.34
C LEU A 361 20.91 -5.57 4.01
N ARG A 362 19.69 -5.43 3.49
CA ARG A 362 18.50 -6.13 3.95
C ARG A 362 18.65 -7.66 3.81
N ILE A 363 19.19 -8.13 2.70
CA ILE A 363 19.43 -9.56 2.45
C ILE A 363 20.70 -10.06 3.16
N TYR A 364 21.77 -9.26 3.19
CA TYR A 364 22.98 -9.56 3.94
C TYR A 364 22.70 -9.66 5.45
N GLY A 365 21.79 -8.85 5.95
CA GLY A 365 21.37 -8.76 7.35
C GLY A 365 22.06 -7.61 8.09
N TYR A 366 21.26 -6.66 8.59
CA TYR A 366 21.73 -5.52 9.38
C TYR A 366 22.56 -5.93 10.61
N ASN A 367 22.17 -7.03 11.27
CA ASN A 367 22.85 -7.54 12.46
C ASN A 367 24.25 -8.10 12.16
N ASN A 368 24.60 -8.31 10.89
CA ASN A 368 25.92 -8.75 10.47
C ASN A 368 26.91 -7.57 10.29
N VAL A 369 26.45 -6.34 10.55
CA VAL A 369 27.29 -5.14 10.55
C VAL A 369 27.60 -4.77 12.00
N GLU A 370 28.88 -4.74 12.34
CA GLU A 370 29.34 -4.44 13.69
C GLU A 370 29.06 -2.96 14.05
N ILE A 371 28.51 -2.74 15.22
CA ILE A 371 28.32 -1.40 15.76
C ILE A 371 29.67 -0.88 16.24
N PRO A 372 30.21 0.23 15.68
CA PRO A 372 31.50 0.76 16.13
C PRO A 372 31.43 1.19 17.58
N THR A 373 32.46 0.85 18.36
CA THR A 373 32.57 1.24 19.77
C THR A 373 32.99 2.69 19.95
N GLN A 374 33.44 3.34 18.87
CA GLN A 374 33.92 4.73 18.90
C GLN A 374 33.32 5.51 17.72
N LEU A 375 32.76 6.66 18.03
CA LEU A 375 32.36 7.65 17.03
C LEU A 375 33.53 8.60 16.78
N LYS A 376 34.03 8.63 15.54
CA LYS A 376 34.99 9.64 15.11
C LYS A 376 34.23 10.84 14.57
N SER A 377 34.23 11.94 15.32
CA SER A 377 33.65 13.21 14.91
C SER A 377 34.66 14.31 14.98
N SER A 378 34.69 15.19 14.00
CA SER A 378 35.40 16.47 14.12
C SER A 378 34.47 17.47 14.81
N LEU A 379 34.80 17.87 16.02
CA LEU A 379 34.08 18.94 16.71
C LEU A 379 34.41 20.26 16.01
N THR A 380 33.40 20.86 15.43
CA THR A 380 33.50 22.19 14.79
C THR A 380 33.31 23.29 15.83
N VAL A 381 33.65 24.51 15.43
CA VAL A 381 33.46 25.71 16.25
C VAL A 381 31.99 25.89 16.62
N GLN A 382 31.70 26.30 17.85
CA GLN A 382 30.36 26.64 18.30
C GLN A 382 29.74 27.74 17.45
N GLY A 383 28.56 27.46 16.90
CA GLY A 383 27.73 28.42 16.16
C GLY A 383 26.85 29.27 17.07
N ASP A 384 26.06 30.16 16.48
CA ASP A 384 25.12 30.99 17.24
C ASP A 384 23.95 30.16 17.82
N GLU A 385 23.60 29.06 17.18
CA GLU A 385 22.59 28.09 17.67
C GLU A 385 23.09 27.42 18.98
N ASP A 386 24.38 27.03 19.05
CA ASP A 386 24.96 26.42 20.24
C ASP A 386 24.97 27.42 21.41
N LYS A 387 25.25 28.70 21.14
CA LYS A 387 25.21 29.76 22.16
C LYS A 387 23.80 30.01 22.67
N ALA A 388 22.82 30.02 21.75
CA ALA A 388 21.42 30.19 22.12
C ALA A 388 20.94 29.01 23.00
N TYR A 389 21.26 27.77 22.61
CA TYR A 389 20.95 26.57 23.37
C TYR A 389 21.62 26.54 24.75
N HIS A 390 22.90 26.92 24.81
CA HIS A 390 23.60 27.03 26.08
C HIS A 390 22.96 28.08 27.02
N SER A 391 22.60 29.26 26.49
CA SER A 391 21.91 30.30 27.24
C SER A 391 20.54 29.85 27.76
N GLN A 392 19.77 29.14 26.91
CA GLN A 392 18.51 28.54 27.29
C GLN A 392 18.66 27.56 28.46
N ASN A 393 19.64 26.64 28.36
CA ASN A 393 19.88 25.65 29.41
C ASN A 393 20.31 26.29 30.71
N LEU A 394 21.17 27.33 30.67
CA LEU A 394 21.59 28.03 31.85
C LEU A 394 20.42 28.65 32.62
N VAL A 395 19.47 29.27 31.89
CA VAL A 395 18.26 29.84 32.51
C VAL A 395 17.33 28.75 33.01
N ALA A 396 17.15 27.67 32.25
CA ALA A 396 16.33 26.54 32.65
C ALA A 396 16.84 25.87 33.94
N GLU A 397 18.15 25.64 34.05
CA GLU A 397 18.78 25.07 35.24
C GLU A 397 18.60 26.00 36.49
N GLN A 398 18.68 27.31 36.30
CA GLN A 398 18.39 28.26 37.38
C GLN A 398 16.95 28.16 37.85
N LEU A 399 15.97 28.12 36.91
CA LEU A 399 14.56 28.02 37.23
C LEU A 399 14.23 26.70 37.95
N VAL A 400 14.83 25.59 37.51
CA VAL A 400 14.68 24.28 38.19
C VAL A 400 15.26 24.38 39.61
N GLY A 401 16.41 25.03 39.79
CA GLY A 401 17.01 25.29 41.12
C GLY A 401 16.12 26.12 42.04
N GLU A 402 15.27 26.99 41.49
CA GLU A 402 14.27 27.79 42.23
C GLU A 402 12.92 27.07 42.43
N GLY A 403 12.82 25.81 41.99
CA GLY A 403 11.65 24.93 42.14
C GLY A 403 10.56 25.11 41.10
N PHE A 404 10.91 25.67 39.94
CA PHE A 404 10.04 25.62 38.75
C PHE A 404 10.12 24.25 38.10
N MET A 405 8.99 23.81 37.48
CA MET A 405 8.91 22.63 36.66
C MET A 405 8.77 23.01 35.19
N GLU A 406 9.58 22.40 34.36
CA GLU A 406 9.46 22.58 32.92
C GLU A 406 8.18 21.88 32.41
N ILE A 407 7.41 22.60 31.57
CA ILE A 407 6.27 22.06 30.86
C ILE A 407 6.53 22.14 29.37
N LEU A 408 5.91 21.23 28.63
CA LEU A 408 5.99 21.17 27.18
C LEU A 408 4.60 21.09 26.62
N ASN A 409 4.16 22.17 25.96
CA ASN A 409 2.84 22.25 25.32
C ASN A 409 2.97 22.15 23.81
N ASN A 410 1.87 21.71 23.16
CA ASN A 410 1.82 21.60 21.70
C ASN A 410 1.96 23.00 21.06
N SER A 411 2.73 23.07 19.97
CA SER A 411 2.78 24.26 19.11
C SER A 411 1.49 24.48 18.30
N LEU A 412 0.65 23.46 18.14
CA LEU A 412 -0.68 23.57 17.58
C LEU A 412 -1.67 23.95 18.68
N SER A 413 -2.65 24.79 18.33
CA SER A 413 -3.60 25.41 19.26
C SER A 413 -4.99 25.51 18.64
N LYS A 414 -5.97 25.84 19.48
CA LYS A 414 -7.36 26.03 19.09
C LYS A 414 -7.55 27.36 18.37
N THR A 415 -8.26 27.33 17.25
CA THR A 415 -8.66 28.54 16.54
C THR A 415 -9.55 29.42 17.42
N SER A 416 -10.40 28.82 18.28
CA SER A 416 -11.32 29.52 19.18
C SER A 416 -10.64 30.49 20.16
N TYR A 417 -9.39 30.26 20.53
CA TYR A 417 -8.63 31.21 21.37
C TYR A 417 -8.39 32.54 20.68
N TYR A 418 -8.42 32.59 19.36
CA TYR A 418 -8.20 33.80 18.55
C TYR A 418 -9.50 34.39 18.00
N THR A 419 -10.59 33.64 17.97
CA THR A 419 -11.90 34.07 17.51
C THR A 419 -12.77 34.55 18.67
N ASP A 420 -12.80 33.84 19.80
CA ASP A 420 -13.78 34.02 20.85
C ASP A 420 -13.34 35.03 21.93
N LEU A 421 -12.03 35.28 22.05
CA LEU A 421 -11.47 36.14 23.09
C LEU A 421 -11.18 37.57 22.62
N GLU A 422 -11.37 37.87 21.33
CA GLU A 422 -11.18 39.22 20.73
C GLU A 422 -9.87 39.91 21.17
N LEU A 423 -8.75 39.17 21.19
CA LEU A 423 -7.48 39.67 21.68
C LEU A 423 -6.77 40.51 20.60
N ASN A 424 -6.82 41.85 20.74
CA ASN A 424 -6.17 42.77 19.80
C ASN A 424 -4.68 42.54 19.61
N LYS A 425 -3.99 41.95 20.61
CA LYS A 425 -2.55 41.64 20.55
C LYS A 425 -2.22 40.43 19.69
N TYR A 426 -3.18 39.52 19.52
CA TYR A 426 -3.02 38.27 18.78
C TYR A 426 -4.14 38.12 17.73
N PRO A 427 -4.13 38.95 16.67
CA PRO A 427 -5.22 38.99 15.71
C PRO A 427 -5.27 37.69 14.88
N LEU A 428 -6.49 37.27 14.52
CA LEU A 428 -6.75 36.05 13.73
C LEU A 428 -6.08 36.08 12.36
N GLU A 429 -5.90 37.27 11.78
CA GLU A 429 -5.25 37.46 10.48
C GLU A 429 -3.76 37.08 10.46
N ASN A 430 -3.10 37.11 11.61
CA ASN A 430 -1.70 36.75 11.77
C ASN A 430 -1.48 35.29 12.18
N VAL A 431 -2.55 34.51 12.26
CA VAL A 431 -2.47 33.09 12.63
C VAL A 431 -1.98 32.25 11.46
N VAL A 432 -1.04 31.36 11.72
CA VAL A 432 -0.66 30.30 10.79
C VAL A 432 -1.70 29.17 10.86
N LYS A 433 -2.51 29.00 9.82
CA LYS A 433 -3.52 27.95 9.76
C LYS A 433 -2.94 26.65 9.26
N VAL A 434 -3.34 25.54 9.89
CA VAL A 434 -2.99 24.19 9.45
C VAL A 434 -3.99 23.78 8.36
N MET A 435 -3.49 23.32 7.22
CA MET A 435 -4.31 22.98 6.06
C MET A 435 -5.23 21.78 6.30
N ASN A 436 -4.71 20.73 6.95
CA ASN A 436 -5.43 19.49 7.25
C ASN A 436 -5.22 19.11 8.72
N PRO A 437 -5.85 19.82 9.69
CA PRO A 437 -5.65 19.54 11.10
C PRO A 437 -6.28 18.19 11.48
N LEU A 438 -5.63 17.47 12.40
CA LEU A 438 -6.15 16.20 12.93
C LEU A 438 -7.43 16.39 13.75
N SER A 439 -7.61 17.57 14.34
CA SER A 439 -8.84 17.96 15.06
C SER A 439 -9.00 19.48 15.03
N ALA A 440 -10.19 19.97 15.39
CA ALA A 440 -10.47 21.40 15.54
C ALA A 440 -9.59 22.07 16.62
N ASP A 441 -9.16 21.29 17.61
CA ASP A 441 -8.28 21.76 18.69
C ASP A 441 -6.82 21.99 18.26
N LEU A 442 -6.45 21.55 17.04
CA LEU A 442 -5.10 21.64 16.46
C LEU A 442 -5.10 22.43 15.15
N GLY A 443 -6.06 23.35 14.97
CA GLY A 443 -6.32 24.05 13.71
C GLY A 443 -5.30 25.12 13.34
N VAL A 444 -4.52 25.63 14.30
CA VAL A 444 -3.60 26.75 14.09
C VAL A 444 -2.31 26.58 14.86
N MET A 445 -1.24 27.27 14.43
CA MET A 445 -0.01 27.38 15.23
C MET A 445 -0.14 28.53 16.23
N ARG A 446 0.42 28.34 17.42
CA ARG A 446 0.33 29.30 18.53
C ARG A 446 1.05 30.62 18.24
N GLN A 447 0.38 31.76 18.40
CA GLN A 447 1.01 33.10 18.41
C GLN A 447 1.59 33.47 19.78
N THR A 448 1.20 32.73 20.81
CA THR A 448 1.63 32.94 22.19
C THR A 448 1.66 31.62 22.93
N MET A 449 2.54 31.45 23.90
CA MET A 449 2.61 30.30 24.78
C MET A 449 1.59 30.33 25.91
N LEU A 450 0.90 31.47 26.11
CA LEU A 450 -0.04 31.72 27.19
C LEU A 450 -1.14 30.65 27.31
N PHE A 451 -1.79 30.33 26.19
CA PHE A 451 -2.96 29.42 26.21
C PHE A 451 -2.56 28.00 26.62
N GLY A 452 -1.47 27.44 26.08
CA GLY A 452 -0.96 26.13 26.47
C GLY A 452 -0.53 26.11 27.94
N GLY A 453 0.13 27.18 28.42
CA GLY A 453 0.46 27.35 29.83
C GLY A 453 -0.77 27.34 30.74
N LEU A 454 -1.82 28.10 30.37
CA LEU A 454 -3.09 28.12 31.13
C LEU A 454 -3.84 26.78 31.09
N GLU A 455 -3.81 26.05 29.98
CA GLU A 455 -4.36 24.69 29.91
C GLU A 455 -3.61 23.75 30.88
N SER A 456 -2.29 23.86 30.95
CA SER A 456 -1.47 23.09 31.89
C SER A 456 -1.79 23.44 33.32
N VAL A 457 -1.98 24.73 33.66
CA VAL A 457 -2.42 25.18 34.99
C VAL A 457 -3.81 24.61 35.32
N ALA A 458 -4.79 24.76 34.41
CA ALA A 458 -6.14 24.25 34.63
C ALA A 458 -6.16 22.73 34.86
N ARG A 459 -5.39 21.99 34.09
CA ARG A 459 -5.24 20.53 34.26
C ARG A 459 -4.71 20.17 35.64
N ASN A 460 -3.66 20.86 36.11
CA ASN A 460 -3.06 20.59 37.40
C ASN A 460 -3.98 20.96 38.58
N ILE A 461 -4.73 22.07 38.47
CA ILE A 461 -5.77 22.45 39.44
C ILE A 461 -6.85 21.37 39.52
N ASN A 462 -7.31 20.84 38.42
CA ASN A 462 -8.28 19.73 38.36
C ASN A 462 -7.74 18.45 39.05
N HIS A 463 -6.41 18.27 39.06
CA HIS A 463 -5.72 17.19 39.78
C HIS A 463 -5.35 17.59 41.23
N LYS A 464 -5.94 18.68 41.75
CA LYS A 464 -5.78 19.18 43.13
C LYS A 464 -4.38 19.71 43.46
N SER A 465 -3.54 20.02 42.47
CA SER A 465 -2.28 20.72 42.63
C SER A 465 -2.52 22.23 42.55
N GLN A 466 -2.34 22.98 43.66
CA GLN A 466 -2.66 24.40 43.72
C GLN A 466 -1.41 25.31 43.66
N ASN A 467 -0.27 24.80 44.11
CA ASN A 467 0.98 25.57 44.15
C ASN A 467 1.84 25.18 42.95
N LEU A 468 1.74 25.98 41.89
CA LEU A 468 2.36 25.70 40.60
C LEU A 468 3.42 26.76 40.29
N LYS A 469 4.58 26.31 39.88
CA LYS A 469 5.66 27.11 39.30
C LYS A 469 6.07 26.42 38.01
N PHE A 470 5.67 26.94 36.88
CA PHE A 470 5.95 26.36 35.58
C PHE A 470 6.84 27.27 34.74
N PHE A 471 7.66 26.71 33.91
CA PHE A 471 8.25 27.39 32.78
C PHE A 471 8.21 26.54 31.51
N GLU A 472 8.20 27.19 30.38
CA GLU A 472 8.26 26.56 29.07
C GLU A 472 9.18 27.35 28.16
N VAL A 473 10.06 26.65 27.45
CA VAL A 473 10.82 27.21 26.33
C VAL A 473 10.23 26.68 25.05
N GLY A 474 9.87 27.56 24.14
CA GLY A 474 9.20 27.14 22.90
C GLY A 474 9.10 28.25 21.88
N ASN A 475 8.56 27.93 20.73
CA ASN A 475 8.41 28.87 19.63
C ASN A 475 6.98 29.36 19.51
N THR A 476 6.83 30.61 19.04
CA THR A 476 5.59 31.18 18.53
C THR A 476 5.68 31.41 17.04
N TYR A 477 4.54 31.47 16.37
CA TYR A 477 4.48 31.49 14.91
C TYR A 477 3.52 32.57 14.45
N LEU A 478 3.95 33.36 13.45
CA LEU A 478 3.18 34.47 12.92
C LEU A 478 3.14 34.40 11.39
N TYR A 479 1.99 34.72 10.83
CA TYR A 479 1.80 34.94 9.42
C TYR A 479 1.68 36.43 9.13
N ASN A 480 2.39 36.93 8.13
CA ASN A 480 2.30 38.31 7.65
C ASN A 480 1.98 38.31 6.16
N LYS A 481 0.74 38.66 5.83
CA LYS A 481 0.23 38.69 4.46
C LYS A 481 1.04 39.62 3.55
N GLU A 482 1.55 40.74 4.07
CA GLU A 482 2.29 41.72 3.27
C GLU A 482 3.65 41.19 2.76
N LYS A 483 4.20 40.22 3.47
CA LYS A 483 5.48 39.57 3.10
C LYS A 483 5.29 38.36 2.18
N TRP A 484 4.05 38.01 1.84
CA TRP A 484 3.79 36.87 0.97
C TRP A 484 4.04 37.21 -0.50
N SER A 485 4.71 36.34 -1.21
CA SER A 485 4.86 36.41 -2.67
C SER A 485 4.91 35.00 -3.26
N GLU A 486 4.50 34.82 -4.53
CA GLU A 486 4.60 33.53 -5.23
C GLU A 486 6.04 33.01 -5.35
N GLU A 487 7.01 33.92 -5.53
CA GLU A 487 8.43 33.56 -5.64
C GLU A 487 9.04 33.10 -4.29
N SER A 488 8.48 33.53 -3.17
CA SER A 488 9.02 33.23 -1.85
C SER A 488 7.93 33.22 -0.77
N PRO A 489 6.98 32.29 -0.83
CA PRO A 489 5.82 32.26 0.09
C PRO A 489 6.23 32.07 1.55
N ILE A 490 7.38 31.43 1.82
CA ILE A 490 7.88 31.17 3.17
C ILE A 490 8.25 32.43 3.94
N LYS A 491 8.55 33.53 3.25
CA LYS A 491 8.89 34.83 3.90
C LYS A 491 7.70 35.45 4.66
N ALA A 492 6.49 35.01 4.36
CA ALA A 492 5.28 35.43 5.08
C ALA A 492 5.20 34.82 6.50
N TYR A 493 5.99 33.84 6.80
CA TYR A 493 5.95 33.13 8.09
C TYR A 493 7.18 33.48 8.92
N SER A 494 6.98 33.74 10.18
CA SER A 494 8.07 33.94 11.14
C SER A 494 7.89 33.03 12.36
N GLN A 495 9.04 32.67 12.93
CA GLN A 495 9.14 31.86 14.14
C GLN A 495 10.04 32.62 15.13
N GLU A 496 9.58 32.71 16.36
CA GLU A 496 10.32 33.38 17.44
C GLU A 496 10.40 32.47 18.66
N ALA A 497 11.62 32.36 19.23
CA ALA A 497 11.82 31.59 20.44
C ALA A 497 11.46 32.44 21.68
N HIS A 498 10.70 31.87 22.58
CA HIS A 498 10.24 32.49 23.81
C HIS A 498 10.45 31.58 25.01
N MET A 499 10.57 32.20 26.17
CA MET A 499 10.44 31.55 27.46
C MET A 499 9.26 32.18 28.18
N SER A 500 8.39 31.34 28.73
CA SER A 500 7.27 31.75 29.57
C SER A 500 7.35 31.13 30.95
N LEU A 501 6.92 31.89 31.95
CA LEU A 501 6.93 31.53 33.37
C LEU A 501 5.52 31.68 33.94
#